data_658df70129e80b692b635c0aea9fae26
#
_entry.id   658df70129e80b692b635c0aea9fae26
#
_cell.length_a   1.000
_cell.length_b   1.000
_cell.length_c   1.000
_cell.angle_alpha   90.00
_cell.angle_beta   90.00
_cell.angle_gamma   90.00
#
_symmetry.space_group_name_H-M   'P 1'
#
loop_
_entity.id
_entity.type
_entity.pdbx_description
1 polymer ?
#
loop_
_entity_poly.entity_id
_entity_poly.type
_entity_poly.pdbx_seq_one_letter_code
_entity_poly.pdbx_strand_id
1 'polypeptide(L)'
;MNKVVMIAGAGDAVGIRLVKDFLKKEYTVAAALLEGQDAQLPEEVYSVVINPLCQQSATDAAKAVEDKFGAVDLLVVNMDNCTERDEKTILDEPDYDAMKLAYEYNSLGPLRTIEAFLPLLEKGGGKRICAVTSVDSSNNMTRDMRDFPGHVSKAPLNMAMNQLFNGLRPEGYPFRTYCKDPTAGPDKAGEFAVEYFTRNRSNEPESYKHSDENRLVLRDWMGIEIPW
;
A
#
# COMPACT_ATOMS: atom_id res chain seq x y z
N MET A 1 -7.73 3.65 23.83
CA MET A 1 -7.79 4.46 22.59
C MET A 1 -7.94 3.49 21.44
N ASN A 2 -8.72 3.82 20.41
CA ASN A 2 -8.78 3.02 19.20
C ASN A 2 -7.42 3.04 18.49
N LYS A 3 -7.10 1.95 17.77
CA LYS A 3 -5.87 1.91 16.96
C LYS A 3 -5.96 2.92 15.82
N VAL A 4 -4.84 3.57 15.53
CA VAL A 4 -4.73 4.54 14.44
C VAL A 4 -4.17 3.85 13.20
N VAL A 5 -4.89 3.96 12.08
CA VAL A 5 -4.39 3.58 10.76
C VAL A 5 -4.13 4.81 9.92
N MET A 6 -2.99 4.84 9.24
CA MET A 6 -2.68 5.80 8.18
C MET A 6 -2.79 5.10 6.82
N ILE A 7 -3.60 5.66 5.91
CA ILE A 7 -3.78 5.16 4.55
C ILE A 7 -3.26 6.22 3.57
N ALA A 8 -2.12 5.97 2.96
CA ALA A 8 -1.53 6.83 1.94
C ALA A 8 -1.98 6.36 0.55
N GLY A 9 -2.68 7.22 -0.18
CA GLY A 9 -3.35 6.88 -1.45
C GLY A 9 -4.81 6.49 -1.23
N ALA A 10 -5.53 7.28 -0.44
CA ALA A 10 -6.93 7.03 -0.09
C ALA A 10 -7.94 7.49 -1.15
N GLY A 11 -7.49 8.13 -2.24
CA GLY A 11 -8.39 8.78 -3.20
C GLY A 11 -8.84 7.90 -4.37
N ASP A 12 -8.27 6.72 -4.57
CA ASP A 12 -8.75 5.76 -5.57
C ASP A 12 -9.86 4.86 -5.02
N ALA A 13 -10.49 4.06 -5.87
CA ALA A 13 -11.60 3.19 -5.48
C ALA A 13 -11.23 2.19 -4.38
N VAL A 14 -10.00 1.64 -4.40
CA VAL A 14 -9.50 0.73 -3.38
C VAL A 14 -9.23 1.48 -2.08
N GLY A 15 -8.57 2.64 -2.16
CA GLY A 15 -8.27 3.49 -1.00
C GLY A 15 -9.51 3.96 -0.26
N ILE A 16 -10.53 4.43 -0.99
CA ILE A 16 -11.83 4.81 -0.42
C ILE A 16 -12.48 3.61 0.30
N ARG A 17 -12.37 2.43 -0.29
CA ARG A 17 -12.91 1.21 0.33
C ARG A 17 -12.14 0.82 1.57
N LEU A 18 -10.80 0.89 1.56
CA LEU A 18 -9.96 0.67 2.73
C LEU A 18 -10.36 1.59 3.88
N VAL A 19 -10.54 2.90 3.62
CA VAL A 19 -11.02 3.87 4.62
C VAL A 19 -12.31 3.39 5.27
N LYS A 20 -13.33 3.07 4.45
CA LYS A 20 -14.64 2.62 4.95
C LYS A 20 -14.57 1.35 5.79
N ASP A 21 -13.76 0.38 5.39
CA ASP A 21 -13.68 -0.91 6.07
C ASP A 21 -12.81 -0.84 7.34
N PHE A 22 -11.81 0.03 7.40
CA PHE A 22 -11.10 0.32 8.65
C PHE A 22 -11.99 1.05 9.67
N LEU A 23 -12.84 1.99 9.23
CA LEU A 23 -13.84 2.61 10.10
C LEU A 23 -14.81 1.58 10.69
N LYS A 24 -15.30 0.62 9.89
CA LYS A 24 -16.14 -0.49 10.36
C LYS A 24 -15.45 -1.38 11.40
N LYS A 25 -14.12 -1.47 11.34
CA LYS A 25 -13.30 -2.18 12.35
C LYS A 25 -12.90 -1.30 13.53
N GLU A 26 -13.55 -0.15 13.68
CA GLU A 26 -13.36 0.79 14.79
C GLU A 26 -11.93 1.36 14.89
N TYR A 27 -11.22 1.44 13.76
CA TYR A 27 -9.96 2.18 13.71
C TYR A 27 -10.23 3.68 13.63
N THR A 28 -9.37 4.46 14.26
CA THR A 28 -9.24 5.89 13.94
C THR A 28 -8.46 6.00 12.64
N VAL A 29 -9.05 6.64 11.62
CA VAL A 29 -8.46 6.69 10.27
C VAL A 29 -7.87 8.06 9.99
N ALA A 30 -6.56 8.08 9.71
CA ALA A 30 -5.89 9.15 8.98
C ALA A 30 -5.71 8.71 7.53
N ALA A 31 -5.97 9.59 6.57
CA ALA A 31 -5.92 9.27 5.16
C ALA A 31 -5.21 10.37 4.37
N ALA A 32 -4.25 10.01 3.52
CA ALA A 32 -3.68 10.94 2.57
C ALA A 32 -4.31 10.76 1.19
N LEU A 33 -4.85 11.85 0.66
CA LEU A 33 -5.08 12.00 -0.77
C LEU A 33 -3.72 12.27 -1.43
N LEU A 34 -3.49 11.66 -2.58
CA LEU A 34 -2.31 12.00 -3.36
C LEU A 34 -2.57 13.32 -4.08
N GLU A 35 -1.53 14.14 -4.25
CA GLU A 35 -1.67 15.44 -4.91
C GLU A 35 -2.38 15.31 -6.26
N GLY A 36 -3.42 16.11 -6.47
CA GLY A 36 -4.28 16.05 -7.67
C GLY A 36 -5.47 15.09 -7.56
N GLN A 37 -5.58 14.28 -6.51
CA GLN A 37 -6.79 13.48 -6.26
C GLN A 37 -7.89 14.35 -5.64
N ASP A 38 -9.11 14.20 -6.14
CA ASP A 38 -10.33 14.81 -5.59
C ASP A 38 -11.28 13.67 -5.18
N ALA A 39 -11.26 13.30 -3.90
CA ALA A 39 -12.11 12.26 -3.37
C ALA A 39 -12.78 12.73 -2.07
N GLN A 40 -14.08 12.47 -1.96
CA GLN A 40 -14.83 12.73 -0.74
C GLN A 40 -14.64 11.56 0.24
N LEU A 41 -13.97 11.84 1.35
CA LEU A 41 -13.83 10.92 2.47
C LEU A 41 -14.90 11.20 3.54
N PRO A 42 -15.27 10.22 4.39
CA PRO A 42 -16.16 10.44 5.53
C PRO A 42 -15.65 11.56 6.45
N GLU A 43 -16.56 12.33 7.07
CA GLU A 43 -16.22 13.49 7.90
C GLU A 43 -15.35 13.14 9.13
N GLU A 44 -15.47 11.91 9.65
CA GLU A 44 -14.68 11.43 10.77
C GLU A 44 -13.21 11.11 10.43
N VAL A 45 -12.84 11.11 9.14
CA VAL A 45 -11.48 10.82 8.67
C VAL A 45 -10.62 12.08 8.72
N TYR A 46 -9.46 11.98 9.34
CA TYR A 46 -8.47 13.04 9.30
C TYR A 46 -7.70 12.98 7.98
N SER A 47 -7.89 13.99 7.14
CA SER A 47 -7.30 14.02 5.79
C SER A 47 -6.06 14.91 5.73
N VAL A 48 -5.03 14.42 5.03
CA VAL A 48 -3.83 15.16 4.63
C VAL A 48 -3.58 14.97 3.14
N VAL A 49 -2.60 15.68 2.59
CA VAL A 49 -2.19 15.52 1.18
C VAL A 49 -0.73 15.07 1.14
N ILE A 50 -0.42 14.11 0.27
CA ILE A 50 0.96 13.68 -0.03
C ILE A 50 1.23 13.82 -1.52
N ASN A 51 2.33 14.52 -1.86
CA ASN A 51 2.93 14.42 -3.18
C ASN A 51 3.95 13.27 -3.19
N PRO A 52 3.70 12.15 -3.89
CA PRO A 52 4.61 11.00 -3.90
C PRO A 52 6.01 11.32 -4.45
N LEU A 53 6.14 12.39 -5.23
CA LEU A 53 7.40 12.83 -5.84
C LEU A 53 8.24 13.69 -4.87
N CYS A 54 7.71 14.05 -3.69
CA CYS A 54 8.33 15.01 -2.79
C CYS A 54 8.49 14.44 -1.38
N GLN A 55 9.74 14.24 -0.94
CA GLN A 55 10.09 13.78 0.41
C GLN A 55 9.51 14.70 1.50
N GLN A 56 9.62 16.03 1.30
CA GLN A 56 9.14 17.01 2.28
C GLN A 56 7.63 16.88 2.49
N SER A 57 6.85 16.64 1.43
CA SER A 57 5.41 16.45 1.53
C SER A 57 5.03 15.25 2.40
N ALA A 58 5.76 14.14 2.29
CA ALA A 58 5.55 12.98 3.16
C ALA A 58 5.90 13.29 4.63
N THR A 59 6.97 14.06 4.85
CA THR A 59 7.40 14.50 6.19
C THR A 59 6.37 15.44 6.83
N ASP A 60 5.85 16.40 6.06
CA ASP A 60 4.83 17.35 6.54
C ASP A 60 3.51 16.63 6.88
N ALA A 61 3.11 15.66 6.06
CA ALA A 61 1.95 14.84 6.33
C ALA A 61 2.14 13.98 7.59
N ALA A 62 3.32 13.37 7.78
CA ALA A 62 3.63 12.62 8.99
C ALA A 62 3.56 13.51 10.24
N LYS A 63 4.12 14.72 10.17
CA LYS A 63 4.04 15.68 11.27
C LYS A 63 2.59 16.08 11.60
N ALA A 64 1.77 16.37 10.60
CA ALA A 64 0.37 16.70 10.80
C ALA A 64 -0.42 15.56 11.49
N VAL A 65 -0.14 14.31 11.11
CA VAL A 65 -0.73 13.11 11.74
C VAL A 65 -0.18 12.93 13.17
N GLU A 66 1.10 13.18 13.40
CA GLU A 66 1.71 13.16 14.75
C GLU A 66 1.06 14.19 15.68
N ASP A 67 0.93 15.43 15.23
CA ASP A 67 0.31 16.52 15.99
C ASP A 67 -1.16 16.19 16.35
N LYS A 68 -1.85 15.41 15.51
CA LYS A 68 -3.26 15.04 15.73
C LYS A 68 -3.42 13.80 16.62
N PHE A 69 -2.60 12.77 16.42
CA PHE A 69 -2.81 11.45 17.03
C PHE A 69 -1.64 10.97 17.90
N GLY A 70 -0.46 11.54 17.74
CA GLY A 70 0.76 11.18 18.47
C GLY A 70 1.45 9.89 17.98
N ALA A 71 0.72 8.94 17.45
CA ALA A 71 1.22 7.64 17.01
C ALA A 71 0.37 7.05 15.88
N VAL A 72 0.92 6.07 15.17
CA VAL A 72 0.24 5.26 14.14
C VAL A 72 0.50 3.79 14.43
N ASP A 73 -0.54 2.96 14.47
CA ASP A 73 -0.42 1.51 14.69
C ASP A 73 -0.21 0.73 13.39
N LEU A 74 -0.76 1.24 12.29
CA LEU A 74 -0.74 0.59 10.98
C LEU A 74 -0.63 1.63 9.88
N LEU A 75 0.33 1.45 8.98
CA LEU A 75 0.50 2.24 7.76
C LEU A 75 0.14 1.38 6.55
N VAL A 76 -0.74 1.88 5.70
CA VAL A 76 -1.04 1.30 4.37
C VAL A 76 -0.51 2.24 3.30
N VAL A 77 0.33 1.76 2.41
CA VAL A 77 0.71 2.47 1.18
C VAL A 77 -0.04 1.88 -0.01
N ASN A 78 -0.90 2.70 -0.63
CA ASN A 78 -1.74 2.39 -1.78
C ASN A 78 -1.54 3.48 -2.85
N MET A 79 -0.29 3.61 -3.34
CA MET A 79 0.05 4.62 -4.32
C MET A 79 0.12 4.01 -5.72
N ASP A 80 -0.64 4.58 -6.62
CA ASP A 80 -0.71 4.15 -8.01
C ASP A 80 -1.01 5.34 -8.91
N ASN A 81 -0.15 5.63 -9.88
CA ASN A 81 -0.38 6.65 -10.90
C ASN A 81 -0.79 6.07 -12.26
N CYS A 82 -0.80 4.75 -12.40
CA CYS A 82 -1.21 4.08 -13.62
C CYS A 82 -2.73 3.96 -13.64
N THR A 83 -3.41 5.06 -13.98
CA THR A 83 -4.88 5.13 -14.06
C THR A 83 -5.42 4.53 -15.36
N GLU A 84 -4.63 4.56 -16.41
CA GLU A 84 -4.92 3.96 -17.72
C GLU A 84 -3.79 3.02 -18.10
N ARG A 85 -4.16 1.90 -18.71
CA ARG A 85 -3.20 0.91 -19.19
C ARG A 85 -2.50 1.45 -20.45
N ASP A 86 -1.17 1.39 -20.47
CA ASP A 86 -0.40 1.67 -21.68
C ASP A 86 -0.47 0.47 -22.64
N GLU A 87 -1.13 0.65 -23.78
CA GLU A 87 -1.27 -0.40 -24.80
C GLU A 87 -0.03 -0.59 -25.68
N LYS A 88 1.00 0.25 -25.50
CA LYS A 88 2.25 0.14 -26.25
C LYS A 88 3.08 -1.07 -25.83
N THR A 89 3.74 -1.65 -26.81
CA THR A 89 4.72 -2.71 -26.65
C THR A 89 6.13 -2.18 -26.92
N ILE A 90 7.16 -3.01 -26.76
CA ILE A 90 8.54 -2.62 -27.11
C ILE A 90 8.68 -2.30 -28.62
N LEU A 91 7.74 -2.76 -29.45
CA LEU A 91 7.73 -2.49 -30.89
C LEU A 91 7.11 -1.15 -31.25
N ASP A 92 6.42 -0.49 -30.30
CA ASP A 92 5.65 0.74 -30.50
C ASP A 92 6.33 1.96 -29.85
N GLU A 93 7.62 1.91 -29.64
CA GLU A 93 8.40 2.97 -28.94
C GLU A 93 7.82 3.31 -27.55
N PRO A 94 8.18 2.54 -26.51
CA PRO A 94 7.72 2.79 -25.13
C PRO A 94 8.05 4.21 -24.64
N ASP A 95 7.17 4.77 -23.84
CA ASP A 95 7.38 6.05 -23.20
C ASP A 95 8.27 5.90 -21.94
N TYR A 96 9.57 6.10 -22.10
CA TYR A 96 10.54 5.98 -21.01
C TYR A 96 10.40 7.07 -19.93
N ASP A 97 9.85 8.23 -20.26
CA ASP A 97 9.61 9.28 -19.26
C ASP A 97 8.37 8.95 -18.42
N ALA A 98 7.32 8.41 -19.01
CA ALA A 98 6.20 7.83 -18.28
C ALA A 98 6.64 6.68 -17.36
N MET A 99 7.57 5.81 -17.81
CA MET A 99 8.13 4.74 -16.97
C MET A 99 8.91 5.29 -15.77
N LYS A 100 9.73 6.32 -15.96
CA LYS A 100 10.46 6.97 -14.85
C LYS A 100 9.49 7.60 -13.85
N LEU A 101 8.48 8.32 -14.34
CA LEU A 101 7.47 8.94 -13.50
C LEU A 101 6.68 7.88 -12.72
N ALA A 102 6.28 6.80 -13.37
CA ALA A 102 5.60 5.68 -12.72
C ALA A 102 6.47 5.03 -11.62
N TYR A 103 7.77 4.85 -11.86
CA TYR A 103 8.71 4.35 -10.87
C TYR A 103 8.84 5.29 -9.65
N GLU A 104 9.02 6.59 -9.89
CA GLU A 104 9.06 7.60 -8.83
C GLU A 104 7.80 7.56 -7.97
N TYR A 105 6.64 7.43 -8.59
CA TYR A 105 5.35 7.47 -7.94
C TYR A 105 5.01 6.15 -7.22
N ASN A 106 5.14 5.02 -7.92
CA ASN A 106 4.63 3.72 -7.47
C ASN A 106 5.64 2.96 -6.58
N SER A 107 6.92 3.32 -6.62
CA SER A 107 7.96 2.68 -5.82
C SER A 107 8.64 3.64 -4.84
N LEU A 108 9.16 4.78 -5.29
CA LEU A 108 9.86 5.70 -4.41
C LEU A 108 8.89 6.50 -3.53
N GLY A 109 7.70 6.85 -4.02
CA GLY A 109 6.65 7.50 -3.22
C GLY A 109 6.26 6.70 -1.98
N PRO A 110 5.91 5.41 -2.10
CA PRO A 110 5.73 4.53 -0.95
C PRO A 110 6.91 4.50 0.02
N LEU A 111 8.15 4.42 -0.48
CA LEU A 111 9.34 4.41 0.36
C LEU A 111 9.52 5.70 1.14
N ARG A 112 9.37 6.87 0.50
CA ARG A 112 9.37 8.19 1.16
C ARG A 112 8.33 8.27 2.27
N THR A 113 7.15 7.74 1.99
CA THR A 113 6.05 7.72 2.97
C THR A 113 6.35 6.80 4.13
N ILE A 114 6.82 5.58 3.88
CA ILE A 114 7.21 4.65 4.95
C ILE A 114 8.29 5.28 5.83
N GLU A 115 9.36 5.84 5.23
CA GLU A 115 10.44 6.52 5.95
C GLU A 115 9.90 7.63 6.85
N ALA A 116 9.04 8.51 6.34
CA ALA A 116 8.47 9.62 7.10
C ALA A 116 7.60 9.16 8.28
N PHE A 117 6.89 8.04 8.14
CA PHE A 117 5.99 7.51 9.17
C PHE A 117 6.63 6.50 10.13
N LEU A 118 7.88 6.05 9.92
CA LEU A 118 8.56 5.13 10.84
C LEU A 118 8.58 5.63 12.30
N PRO A 119 8.86 6.92 12.60
CA PRO A 119 8.84 7.41 13.98
C PRO A 119 7.46 7.32 14.65
N LEU A 120 6.38 7.47 13.88
CA LEU A 120 5.01 7.36 14.40
C LEU A 120 4.62 5.90 14.61
N LEU A 121 5.05 5.01 13.73
CA LEU A 121 4.87 3.56 13.87
C LEU A 121 5.63 3.03 15.10
N GLU A 122 6.84 3.56 15.37
CA GLU A 122 7.62 3.20 16.56
C GLU A 122 6.89 3.55 17.85
N LYS A 123 6.14 4.66 17.87
CA LYS A 123 5.30 5.07 19.00
C LYS A 123 4.00 4.27 19.09
N GLY A 124 3.54 3.69 17.99
CA GLY A 124 2.32 2.89 17.93
C GLY A 124 2.51 1.47 18.46
N GLY A 125 1.44 0.88 18.98
CA GLY A 125 1.47 -0.49 19.51
C GLY A 125 1.50 -1.57 18.44
N GLY A 126 1.11 -1.25 17.20
CA GLY A 126 1.01 -2.22 16.11
C GLY A 126 2.24 -2.31 15.21
N LYS A 127 2.95 -1.21 15.02
CA LYS A 127 4.14 -1.03 14.15
C LYS A 127 3.99 -1.63 12.74
N ARG A 128 2.78 -1.83 12.25
CA ARG A 128 2.53 -2.63 11.04
C ARG A 128 2.66 -1.80 9.76
N ILE A 129 3.36 -2.36 8.78
CA ILE A 129 3.54 -1.78 7.45
C ILE A 129 2.85 -2.67 6.42
N CYS A 130 1.92 -2.07 5.66
CA CYS A 130 1.15 -2.76 4.63
C CYS A 130 1.33 -2.06 3.28
N ALA A 131 1.45 -2.83 2.22
CA ALA A 131 1.48 -2.30 0.87
C ALA A 131 0.40 -2.93 -0.01
N VAL A 132 -0.22 -2.10 -0.84
CA VAL A 132 -1.07 -2.53 -1.95
C VAL A 132 -0.22 -2.48 -3.22
N THR A 133 -0.07 -3.63 -3.84
CA THR A 133 0.62 -3.80 -5.12
C THR A 133 -0.36 -4.37 -6.16
N SER A 134 0.10 -4.98 -7.24
CA SER A 134 -0.74 -5.58 -8.28
C SER A 134 -0.24 -6.99 -8.61
N VAL A 135 -1.13 -7.86 -9.05
CA VAL A 135 -0.75 -9.16 -9.64
C VAL A 135 0.16 -8.98 -10.85
N ASP A 136 0.01 -7.85 -11.58
CA ASP A 136 0.84 -7.52 -12.73
C ASP A 136 2.29 -7.15 -12.37
N SER A 137 2.58 -6.91 -11.09
CA SER A 137 3.95 -6.70 -10.58
C SER A 137 4.72 -8.00 -10.37
N SER A 138 4.07 -9.15 -10.50
CA SER A 138 4.69 -10.46 -10.34
C SER A 138 5.39 -10.89 -11.63
N ASN A 139 6.70 -11.10 -11.58
CA ASN A 139 7.48 -11.62 -12.72
C ASN A 139 6.98 -13.00 -13.20
N ASN A 140 6.35 -13.77 -12.31
CA ASN A 140 5.85 -15.09 -12.63
C ASN A 140 4.42 -15.10 -13.19
N MET A 141 3.62 -14.07 -12.88
CA MET A 141 2.20 -14.00 -13.31
C MET A 141 2.01 -13.21 -14.61
N THR A 142 2.79 -12.17 -14.82
CA THR A 142 2.71 -11.32 -16.02
C THR A 142 2.91 -12.16 -17.30
N ARG A 143 1.97 -12.02 -18.24
CA ARG A 143 1.97 -12.71 -19.53
C ARG A 143 1.80 -11.75 -20.71
N ASP A 144 1.80 -10.47 -20.43
CA ASP A 144 1.59 -9.41 -21.39
C ASP A 144 2.91 -8.67 -21.65
N MET A 145 3.07 -8.15 -22.85
CA MET A 145 4.21 -7.32 -23.24
C MET A 145 3.88 -5.83 -23.32
N ARG A 146 2.71 -5.42 -22.83
CA ARG A 146 2.23 -4.04 -22.78
C ARG A 146 2.34 -3.49 -21.37
N ASP A 147 1.96 -2.22 -21.21
CA ASP A 147 1.90 -1.54 -19.91
C ASP A 147 3.22 -1.56 -19.12
N PHE A 148 4.30 -1.20 -19.82
CA PHE A 148 5.61 -1.07 -19.17
C PHE A 148 5.60 -0.15 -17.95
N PRO A 149 4.96 1.05 -17.99
CA PRO A 149 4.89 1.91 -16.82
C PRO A 149 4.23 1.23 -15.61
N GLY A 150 3.12 0.52 -15.82
CA GLY A 150 2.40 -0.17 -14.75
C GLY A 150 3.19 -1.34 -14.16
N HIS A 151 3.61 -2.28 -15.01
CA HIS A 151 4.27 -3.51 -14.56
C HIS A 151 5.65 -3.25 -13.98
N VAL A 152 6.50 -2.51 -14.72
CA VAL A 152 7.90 -2.30 -14.34
C VAL A 152 8.02 -1.40 -13.11
N SER A 153 7.09 -0.47 -12.88
CA SER A 153 7.16 0.41 -11.71
C SER A 153 6.73 -0.23 -10.40
N LYS A 154 5.92 -1.28 -10.42
CA LYS A 154 5.41 -1.94 -9.21
C LYS A 154 6.27 -3.13 -8.75
N ALA A 155 7.00 -3.77 -9.66
CA ALA A 155 7.93 -4.82 -9.29
C ALA A 155 9.05 -4.34 -8.33
N PRO A 156 9.64 -3.13 -8.50
CA PRO A 156 10.60 -2.60 -7.52
C PRO A 156 9.99 -2.35 -6.14
N LEU A 157 8.70 -1.98 -6.03
CA LEU A 157 8.04 -1.88 -4.73
C LEU A 157 8.03 -3.22 -4.01
N ASN A 158 7.76 -4.32 -4.71
CA ASN A 158 7.81 -5.66 -4.12
C ASN A 158 9.19 -5.98 -3.55
N MET A 159 10.25 -5.66 -4.30
CA MET A 159 11.64 -5.83 -3.85
C MET A 159 11.95 -4.93 -2.65
N ALA A 160 11.52 -3.67 -2.68
CA ALA A 160 11.71 -2.75 -1.57
C ALA A 160 11.00 -3.22 -0.29
N MET A 161 9.76 -3.72 -0.39
CA MET A 161 9.04 -4.29 0.74
C MET A 161 9.76 -5.51 1.32
N ASN A 162 10.37 -6.35 0.47
CA ASN A 162 11.16 -7.48 0.95
C ASN A 162 12.44 -7.03 1.69
N GLN A 163 13.14 -6.00 1.21
CA GLN A 163 14.29 -5.43 1.89
C GLN A 163 13.91 -4.81 3.24
N LEU A 164 12.80 -4.04 3.27
CA LEU A 164 12.28 -3.47 4.51
C LEU A 164 11.87 -4.56 5.51
N PHE A 165 11.20 -5.61 5.06
CA PHE A 165 10.85 -6.76 5.88
C PHE A 165 12.09 -7.39 6.51
N ASN A 166 13.15 -7.64 5.74
CA ASN A 166 14.38 -8.24 6.25
C ASN A 166 15.09 -7.35 7.29
N GLY A 167 15.02 -6.03 7.12
CA GLY A 167 15.64 -5.07 8.04
C GLY A 167 14.81 -4.76 9.28
N LEU A 168 13.50 -4.58 9.13
CA LEU A 168 12.64 -4.07 10.20
C LEU A 168 11.87 -5.14 10.97
N ARG A 169 11.68 -6.35 10.39
CA ARG A 169 11.01 -7.44 11.12
C ARG A 169 11.74 -7.82 12.43
N PRO A 170 13.08 -7.91 12.51
CA PRO A 170 13.79 -8.15 13.76
C PRO A 170 13.51 -7.07 14.83
N GLU A 171 13.18 -5.83 14.41
CA GLU A 171 12.81 -4.70 15.25
C GLU A 171 11.31 -4.70 15.65
N GLY A 172 10.59 -5.77 15.30
CA GLY A 172 9.20 -5.96 15.69
C GLY A 172 8.17 -5.32 14.76
N TYR A 173 8.53 -5.00 13.52
CA TYR A 173 7.58 -4.51 12.52
C TYR A 173 6.95 -5.67 11.73
N PRO A 174 5.63 -5.91 11.87
CA PRO A 174 4.92 -6.86 11.02
C PRO A 174 4.63 -6.23 9.63
N PHE A 175 4.66 -7.08 8.61
CA PHE A 175 4.41 -6.68 7.23
C PHE A 175 3.26 -7.46 6.61
N ARG A 176 2.52 -6.81 5.69
CA ARG A 176 1.55 -7.45 4.80
C ARG A 176 1.59 -6.82 3.41
N THR A 177 1.57 -7.65 2.38
CA THR A 177 1.48 -7.21 0.98
C THR A 177 0.27 -7.81 0.31
N TYR A 178 -0.61 -6.94 -0.16
CA TYR A 178 -1.83 -7.29 -0.89
C TYR A 178 -1.66 -6.96 -2.36
N CYS A 179 -1.92 -7.94 -3.23
CA CYS A 179 -1.93 -7.76 -4.67
C CYS A 179 -3.35 -7.49 -5.15
N LYS A 180 -3.63 -6.26 -5.57
CA LYS A 180 -4.89 -5.97 -6.24
C LYS A 180 -4.93 -6.69 -7.59
N ASP A 181 -6.08 -7.29 -7.88
CA ASP A 181 -6.38 -7.92 -9.15
C ASP A 181 -7.44 -7.04 -9.84
N PRO A 182 -7.17 -6.57 -11.07
CA PRO A 182 -8.14 -5.77 -11.82
C PRO A 182 -9.48 -6.46 -12.05
N THR A 183 -9.53 -7.80 -11.99
CA THR A 183 -10.76 -8.58 -12.13
C THR A 183 -11.61 -8.61 -10.86
N ALA A 184 -11.00 -8.30 -9.71
CA ALA A 184 -11.73 -8.14 -8.45
C ALA A 184 -12.22 -6.71 -8.33
N GLY A 185 -13.52 -6.48 -8.29
CA GLY A 185 -14.05 -5.14 -8.04
C GLY A 185 -13.52 -4.56 -6.71
N PRO A 186 -13.48 -3.22 -6.57
CA PRO A 186 -12.88 -2.55 -5.40
C PRO A 186 -13.48 -2.97 -4.06
N ASP A 187 -14.72 -3.39 -4.05
CA ASP A 187 -15.41 -3.85 -2.83
C ASP A 187 -14.78 -5.12 -2.27
N LYS A 188 -14.57 -6.14 -3.09
CA LYS A 188 -13.93 -7.39 -2.66
C LYS A 188 -12.46 -7.18 -2.33
N ALA A 189 -11.78 -6.37 -3.13
CA ALA A 189 -10.38 -6.03 -2.93
C ALA A 189 -10.15 -5.35 -1.57
N GLY A 190 -10.94 -4.33 -1.24
CA GLY A 190 -10.81 -3.61 0.03
C GLY A 190 -11.19 -4.43 1.25
N GLU A 191 -12.29 -5.20 1.16
CA GLU A 191 -12.74 -6.07 2.25
C GLU A 191 -11.66 -7.09 2.63
N PHE A 192 -11.13 -7.81 1.65
CA PHE A 192 -10.05 -8.77 1.90
C PHE A 192 -8.79 -8.06 2.43
N ALA A 193 -8.39 -6.94 1.81
CA ALA A 193 -7.16 -6.24 2.20
C ALA A 193 -7.20 -5.82 3.67
N VAL A 194 -8.31 -5.22 4.15
CA VAL A 194 -8.45 -4.81 5.56
C VAL A 194 -8.46 -6.01 6.49
N GLU A 195 -9.16 -7.09 6.13
CA GLU A 195 -9.13 -8.33 6.89
C GLU A 195 -7.70 -8.87 7.01
N TYR A 196 -6.97 -8.93 5.89
CA TYR A 196 -5.61 -9.43 5.83
C TYR A 196 -4.62 -8.52 6.58
N PHE A 197 -4.73 -7.21 6.44
CA PHE A 197 -3.86 -6.24 7.10
C PHE A 197 -4.03 -6.24 8.62
N THR A 198 -5.20 -6.61 9.12
CA THR A 198 -5.47 -6.66 10.56
C THR A 198 -5.22 -8.04 11.18
N ARG A 199 -4.98 -9.08 10.38
CA ARG A 199 -4.66 -10.42 10.88
C ARG A 199 -3.33 -10.47 11.62
N ASN A 200 -3.29 -11.33 12.60
CA ASN A 200 -2.09 -11.77 13.28
C ASN A 200 -2.00 -13.30 13.26
N ARG A 201 -0.92 -13.86 13.79
CA ARG A 201 -0.68 -15.31 13.78
C ARG A 201 -1.82 -16.13 14.37
N SER A 202 -2.55 -15.59 15.36
CA SER A 202 -3.61 -16.34 16.06
C SER A 202 -4.90 -16.49 15.24
N ASN A 203 -5.09 -15.68 14.20
CA ASN A 203 -6.28 -15.69 13.35
C ASN A 203 -5.96 -15.84 11.85
N GLU A 204 -4.77 -16.33 11.52
CA GLU A 204 -4.44 -16.75 10.16
C GLU A 204 -5.21 -18.03 9.80
N PRO A 205 -5.64 -18.20 8.53
CA PRO A 205 -6.30 -19.42 8.07
C PRO A 205 -5.40 -20.65 8.23
N GLU A 206 -5.97 -21.78 8.66
CA GLU A 206 -5.25 -23.06 8.77
C GLU A 206 -4.66 -23.54 7.43
N SER A 207 -5.22 -23.07 6.30
CA SER A 207 -4.72 -23.35 4.96
C SER A 207 -3.35 -22.74 4.66
N TYR A 208 -2.88 -21.79 5.46
CA TYR A 208 -1.56 -21.19 5.27
C TYR A 208 -0.48 -22.19 5.73
N LYS A 209 0.40 -22.62 4.82
CA LYS A 209 1.50 -23.53 5.14
C LYS A 209 2.47 -22.96 6.18
N HIS A 210 2.64 -21.65 6.16
CA HIS A 210 3.49 -20.90 7.07
C HIS A 210 2.80 -19.59 7.43
N SER A 211 3.06 -19.12 8.65
CA SER A 211 2.53 -17.82 9.08
C SER A 211 3.15 -16.67 8.27
N ASP A 212 2.30 -15.79 7.78
CA ASP A 212 2.72 -14.56 7.09
C ASP A 212 3.34 -13.51 8.04
N GLU A 213 3.35 -13.76 9.35
CA GLU A 213 4.15 -12.99 10.30
C GLU A 213 5.66 -13.31 10.17
N ASN A 214 5.99 -14.47 9.64
CA ASN A 214 7.37 -14.97 9.56
C ASN A 214 8.00 -14.87 8.17
N ARG A 215 7.21 -14.53 7.17
CA ARG A 215 7.67 -14.34 5.79
C ARG A 215 6.82 -13.29 5.08
N LEU A 216 7.42 -12.55 4.18
CA LEU A 216 6.69 -11.65 3.32
C LEU A 216 6.11 -12.44 2.13
N VAL A 217 4.81 -12.30 1.90
CA VAL A 217 4.11 -12.94 0.78
C VAL A 217 3.19 -11.93 0.10
N LEU A 218 2.98 -12.11 -1.20
CA LEU A 218 1.94 -11.42 -1.93
C LEU A 218 0.65 -12.24 -1.85
N ARG A 219 -0.47 -11.63 -1.42
CA ARG A 219 -1.78 -12.30 -1.44
C ARG A 219 -2.78 -11.52 -2.27
N ASP A 220 -3.55 -12.25 -3.07
CA ASP A 220 -4.68 -11.68 -3.82
C ASP A 220 -5.95 -11.56 -2.95
N TRP A 221 -7.03 -11.10 -3.55
CA TRP A 221 -8.33 -10.92 -2.90
C TRP A 221 -9.01 -12.22 -2.44
N MET A 222 -8.57 -13.38 -2.91
CA MET A 222 -9.02 -14.70 -2.44
C MET A 222 -8.13 -15.26 -1.32
N GLY A 223 -7.06 -14.54 -0.95
CA GLY A 223 -6.06 -15.00 0.01
C GLY A 223 -5.06 -16.00 -0.59
N ILE A 224 -5.04 -16.14 -1.90
CA ILE A 224 -4.07 -17.01 -2.59
C ILE A 224 -2.71 -16.32 -2.62
N GLU A 225 -1.67 -17.09 -2.34
CA GLU A 225 -0.30 -16.61 -2.46
C GLU A 225 0.09 -16.46 -3.93
N ILE A 226 0.42 -15.24 -4.31
CA ILE A 226 0.93 -14.89 -5.63
C ILE A 226 2.45 -15.01 -5.62
N PRO A 227 3.07 -15.72 -6.58
CA PRO A 227 4.52 -15.76 -6.68
C PRO A 227 5.10 -14.38 -7.03
N TRP A 228 6.34 -14.15 -6.62
CA TRP A 228 7.06 -12.88 -6.86
C TRP A 228 7.37 -12.64 -8.34
#